data_ba3cffbd625e87360ce6127df1ed7c83
#
_entry.id   ba3cffbd625e87360ce6127df1ed7c83
#
_cell.length_a   1.000
_cell.length_b   1.000
_cell.length_c   1.000
_cell.angle_alpha   90.00
_cell.angle_beta   90.00
_cell.angle_gamma   90.00
#
_symmetry.space_group_name_H-M   'P 1'
#
loop_
_entity.id
_entity.type
_entity.pdbx_description
1 polymer ?
#
loop_
_entity_poly.entity_id
_entity_poly.type
_entity_poly.pdbx_seq_one_letter_code
_entity_poly.pdbx_strand_id
1 'polypeptide(L)'
;YFTNRAEAGRLIADKLITNYRYEDTIVLALSAGGVLVGAEIAKQLHSLIALLMVKDIYLPDGQTIIGTINANGGFIYNNAFSAGEIEEFDMEYRGFIEEAKREAIHELHVAVGQGGEISENYFRHRTVIVATDGAMNGTAFDMASDFLKKIAIKKLIMVAPIASVQAVDKMHIL
;
A
#
# COMPACT_ATOMS: atom_id res chain seq x y z
N TYR A 1 17.85 14.88 -1.57
CA TYR A 1 17.73 14.26 -0.24
C TYR A 1 16.59 14.95 0.48
N PHE A 2 15.78 14.20 1.25
CA PHE A 2 14.70 14.71 2.08
C PHE A 2 15.16 14.75 3.54
N THR A 3 14.81 15.79 4.28
CA THR A 3 15.12 15.87 5.72
C THR A 3 14.12 15.06 6.55
N ASN A 4 12.88 14.93 6.06
CA ASN A 4 11.82 14.17 6.72
C ASN A 4 10.71 13.79 5.72
N ARG A 5 9.76 12.94 6.18
CA ARG A 5 8.62 12.45 5.39
C ARG A 5 7.68 13.56 4.91
N ALA A 6 7.48 14.59 5.71
CA ALA A 6 6.60 15.71 5.33
C ALA A 6 7.22 16.54 4.20
N GLU A 7 8.53 16.79 4.23
CA GLU A 7 9.24 17.45 3.12
C GLU A 7 9.15 16.63 1.83
N ALA A 8 9.34 15.30 1.94
CA ALA A 8 9.18 14.42 0.80
C ALA A 8 7.77 14.49 0.21
N GLY A 9 6.74 14.51 1.06
CA GLY A 9 5.35 14.68 0.66
C GLY A 9 5.09 16.01 -0.07
N ARG A 10 5.65 17.12 0.41
CA ARG A 10 5.54 18.42 -0.26
C ARG A 10 6.16 18.41 -1.65
N LEU A 11 7.37 17.88 -1.79
CA LEU A 11 8.05 17.81 -3.08
C LEU A 11 7.32 16.91 -4.11
N ILE A 12 6.69 15.84 -3.64
CA ILE A 12 5.82 15.01 -4.49
C ILE A 12 4.57 15.79 -4.88
N ALA A 13 3.93 16.46 -3.93
CA ALA A 13 2.73 17.26 -4.16
C ALA A 13 2.97 18.38 -5.18
N ASP A 14 4.13 19.07 -5.12
CA ASP A 14 4.51 20.10 -6.09
C ASP A 14 4.56 19.55 -7.54
N LYS A 15 4.93 18.29 -7.72
CA LYS A 15 4.90 17.64 -9.04
C LYS A 15 3.49 17.26 -9.48
N LEU A 16 2.62 16.92 -8.54
CA LEU A 16 1.25 16.48 -8.82
C LEU A 16 0.29 17.66 -9.01
N ILE A 17 0.53 18.80 -8.35
CA ILE A 17 -0.39 19.94 -8.30
C ILE A 17 -0.73 20.48 -9.69
N THR A 18 0.22 20.49 -10.62
CA THR A 18 0.03 21.00 -11.97
C THR A 18 -1.06 20.24 -12.74
N ASN A 19 -1.14 18.92 -12.52
CA ASN A 19 -2.04 18.05 -13.27
C ASN A 19 -3.31 17.65 -12.51
N TYR A 20 -3.29 17.70 -11.17
CA TYR A 20 -4.34 17.07 -10.34
C TYR A 20 -5.02 18.02 -9.35
N ARG A 21 -4.60 19.30 -9.24
CA ARG A 21 -5.16 20.27 -8.27
C ARG A 21 -6.67 20.43 -8.35
N TYR A 22 -7.24 20.32 -9.54
CA TYR A 22 -8.67 20.51 -9.80
C TYR A 22 -9.40 19.22 -10.16
N GLU A 23 -8.73 18.08 -10.00
CA GLU A 23 -9.33 16.76 -10.17
C GLU A 23 -9.92 16.25 -8.86
N ASP A 24 -10.99 15.45 -8.99
CA ASP A 24 -11.52 14.72 -7.83
C ASP A 24 -10.55 13.58 -7.47
N THR A 25 -9.71 13.86 -6.48
CA THR A 25 -8.63 12.96 -6.05
C THR A 25 -8.86 12.46 -4.63
N ILE A 26 -8.33 11.27 -4.34
CA ILE A 26 -8.21 10.72 -3.00
C ILE A 26 -6.82 10.14 -2.81
N VAL A 27 -6.22 10.39 -1.65
CA VAL A 27 -4.92 9.79 -1.28
C VAL A 27 -5.16 8.53 -0.46
N LEU A 28 -4.55 7.42 -0.85
CA LEU A 28 -4.55 6.15 -0.12
C LEU A 28 -3.15 5.91 0.45
N ALA A 29 -2.98 6.10 1.75
CA ALA A 29 -1.73 5.80 2.45
C ALA A 29 -1.66 4.31 2.82
N LEU A 30 -0.49 3.69 2.66
CA LEU A 30 -0.28 2.25 2.92
C LEU A 30 0.42 1.94 4.24
N SER A 31 0.89 2.96 4.95
CA SER A 31 1.60 2.83 6.22
C SER A 31 1.44 4.09 7.06
N ALA A 32 1.79 4.02 8.33
CA ALA A 32 1.85 5.21 9.20
C ALA A 32 2.84 6.26 8.64
N GLY A 33 3.99 5.83 8.08
CA GLY A 33 4.92 6.72 7.39
C GLY A 33 4.34 7.30 6.10
N GLY A 34 3.58 6.48 5.36
CA GLY A 34 2.84 6.89 4.16
C GLY A 34 1.76 7.93 4.45
N VAL A 35 1.15 7.92 5.64
CA VAL A 35 0.21 8.99 6.08
C VAL A 35 0.91 10.34 6.14
N LEU A 36 2.14 10.41 6.63
CA LEU A 36 2.89 11.67 6.71
C LEU A 36 3.21 12.24 5.32
N VAL A 37 3.54 11.38 4.37
CA VAL A 37 3.75 11.75 2.96
C VAL A 37 2.42 12.13 2.31
N GLY A 38 1.40 11.27 2.46
CA GLY A 38 0.08 11.43 1.86
C GLY A 38 -0.68 12.65 2.38
N ALA A 39 -0.52 13.01 3.66
CA ALA A 39 -1.17 14.18 4.25
C ALA A 39 -0.70 15.48 3.60
N GLU A 40 0.58 15.63 3.29
CA GLU A 40 1.08 16.82 2.59
C GLU A 40 0.58 16.86 1.14
N ILE A 41 0.45 15.71 0.48
CA ILE A 41 -0.15 15.62 -0.86
C ILE A 41 -1.64 15.99 -0.80
N ALA A 42 -2.40 15.39 0.12
CA ALA A 42 -3.82 15.63 0.29
C ALA A 42 -4.12 17.10 0.60
N LYS A 43 -3.29 17.72 1.45
CA LYS A 43 -3.39 19.14 1.81
C LYS A 43 -3.23 20.06 0.59
N GLN A 44 -2.25 19.82 -0.27
CA GLN A 44 -2.00 20.66 -1.45
C GLN A 44 -3.02 20.43 -2.57
N LEU A 45 -3.51 19.20 -2.72
CA LEU A 45 -4.54 18.87 -3.72
C LEU A 45 -5.98 19.06 -3.22
N HIS A 46 -6.16 19.46 -1.94
CA HIS A 46 -7.48 19.55 -1.29
C HIS A 46 -8.28 18.25 -1.35
N SER A 47 -7.61 17.11 -1.25
CA SER A 47 -8.20 15.78 -1.35
C SER A 47 -8.38 15.10 0.00
N LEU A 48 -9.26 14.09 0.03
CA LEU A 48 -9.39 13.20 1.18
C LEU A 48 -8.16 12.32 1.29
N ILE A 49 -7.88 11.85 2.52
CA ILE A 49 -6.88 10.80 2.77
C ILE A 49 -7.55 9.62 3.45
N ALA A 50 -7.25 8.43 2.98
CA ALA A 50 -7.63 7.15 3.57
C ALA A 50 -6.37 6.34 3.89
N LEU A 51 -6.47 5.42 4.84
CA LEU A 51 -5.35 4.59 5.29
C LEU A 51 -5.68 3.11 5.09
N LEU A 52 -4.99 2.46 4.16
CA LEU A 52 -4.97 1.01 4.00
C LEU A 52 -3.66 0.49 4.60
N MET A 53 -3.66 0.18 5.90
CA MET A 53 -2.48 -0.39 6.51
C MET A 53 -2.25 -1.81 6.00
N VAL A 54 -1.01 -2.07 5.61
CA VAL A 54 -0.54 -3.36 5.12
C VAL A 54 0.66 -3.85 5.93
N LYS A 55 0.82 -5.15 6.02
CA LYS A 55 1.93 -5.80 6.70
C LYS A 55 2.42 -6.99 5.89
N ASP A 56 3.73 -7.10 5.75
CA ASP A 56 4.38 -8.23 5.10
C ASP A 56 4.36 -9.46 6.03
N ILE A 57 4.08 -10.63 5.46
CA ILE A 57 4.15 -11.93 6.13
C ILE A 57 5.45 -12.61 5.72
N TYR A 58 6.25 -12.94 6.70
CA TYR A 58 7.53 -13.59 6.52
C TYR A 58 7.43 -15.09 6.75
N LEU A 59 8.27 -15.87 6.06
CA LEU A 59 8.50 -17.29 6.37
C LEU A 59 9.32 -17.42 7.67
N PRO A 60 9.45 -18.64 8.23
CA PRO A 60 10.19 -18.87 9.48
C PRO A 60 11.67 -18.44 9.45
N ASP A 61 12.25 -18.26 8.27
CA ASP A 61 13.60 -17.73 8.08
C ASP A 61 13.74 -16.23 8.45
N GLY A 62 12.62 -15.53 8.63
CA GLY A 62 12.56 -14.11 8.98
C GLY A 62 13.04 -13.16 7.88
N GLN A 63 13.32 -13.66 6.67
CA GLN A 63 13.82 -12.87 5.55
C GLN A 63 12.95 -12.96 4.31
N THR A 64 12.37 -14.12 4.05
CA THR A 64 11.53 -14.37 2.88
C THR A 64 10.12 -13.86 3.10
N ILE A 65 9.71 -12.84 2.32
CA ILE A 65 8.34 -12.30 2.34
C ILE A 65 7.49 -13.17 1.42
N ILE A 66 6.58 -13.97 2.00
CA ILE A 66 5.65 -14.85 1.28
C ILE A 66 4.46 -14.08 0.70
N GLY A 67 4.08 -12.98 1.31
CA GLY A 67 2.96 -12.16 0.87
C GLY A 67 2.71 -10.98 1.78
N THR A 68 1.62 -10.25 1.51
CA THR A 68 1.23 -9.04 2.23
C THR A 68 -0.24 -9.14 2.62
N ILE A 69 -0.59 -8.72 3.83
CA ILE A 69 -1.96 -8.70 4.36
C ILE A 69 -2.36 -7.29 4.71
N ASN A 70 -3.65 -6.95 4.56
CA ASN A 70 -4.23 -5.69 5.00
C ASN A 70 -5.12 -5.87 6.25
N ALA A 71 -5.52 -4.77 6.87
CA ALA A 71 -6.35 -4.78 8.07
C ALA A 71 -7.74 -5.41 7.85
N ASN A 72 -8.24 -5.47 6.62
CA ASN A 72 -9.53 -6.09 6.28
C ASN A 72 -9.40 -7.61 6.05
N GLY A 73 -8.22 -8.20 6.27
CA GLY A 73 -7.94 -9.62 6.07
C GLY A 73 -7.65 -10.02 4.62
N GLY A 74 -7.61 -9.08 3.69
CA GLY A 74 -7.17 -9.34 2.31
C GLY A 74 -5.70 -9.72 2.30
N PHE A 75 -5.37 -10.87 1.69
CA PHE A 75 -4.00 -11.37 1.57
C PHE A 75 -3.65 -11.62 0.12
N ILE A 76 -2.46 -11.23 -0.28
CA ILE A 76 -1.87 -11.53 -1.58
C ILE A 76 -0.50 -12.19 -1.40
N TYR A 77 -0.21 -13.18 -2.23
CA TYR A 77 1.14 -13.74 -2.31
C TYR A 77 2.12 -12.79 -3.01
N ASN A 78 3.39 -12.91 -2.66
CA ASN A 78 4.44 -12.17 -3.34
C ASN A 78 4.60 -12.70 -4.78
N ASN A 79 4.38 -11.83 -5.75
CA ASN A 79 4.47 -12.14 -7.18
C ASN A 79 5.90 -12.53 -7.67
N ALA A 80 6.90 -12.45 -6.79
CA ALA A 80 8.24 -12.93 -7.09
C ALA A 80 8.32 -14.47 -7.15
N PHE A 81 7.34 -15.17 -6.57
CA PHE A 81 7.27 -16.62 -6.55
C PHE A 81 6.31 -17.16 -7.62
N SER A 82 6.68 -18.27 -8.21
CA SER A 82 5.80 -19.04 -9.09
C SER A 82 4.67 -19.72 -8.30
N ALA A 83 3.61 -20.12 -8.98
CA ALA A 83 2.50 -20.85 -8.34
C ALA A 83 2.98 -22.15 -7.66
N GLY A 84 3.96 -22.86 -8.26
CA GLY A 84 4.52 -24.07 -7.67
C GLY A 84 5.28 -23.83 -6.38
N GLU A 85 6.10 -22.77 -6.32
CA GLU A 85 6.80 -22.38 -5.09
C GLU A 85 5.84 -21.98 -3.98
N ILE A 86 4.77 -21.24 -4.32
CA ILE A 86 3.72 -20.87 -3.36
C ILE A 86 3.03 -22.11 -2.80
N GLU A 87 2.71 -23.09 -3.65
CA GLU A 87 2.08 -24.35 -3.23
C GLU A 87 3.01 -25.15 -2.31
N GLU A 88 4.31 -25.17 -2.59
CA GLU A 88 5.34 -25.80 -1.77
C GLU A 88 5.45 -25.14 -0.39
N PHE A 89 5.50 -23.82 -0.33
CA PHE A 89 5.50 -23.07 0.93
C PHE A 89 4.21 -23.26 1.72
N ASP A 90 3.06 -23.28 1.06
CA ASP A 90 1.78 -23.54 1.72
C ASP A 90 1.69 -24.97 2.28
N MET A 91 2.27 -25.98 1.63
CA MET A 91 2.33 -27.33 2.19
C MET A 91 3.26 -27.40 3.40
N GLU A 92 4.43 -26.78 3.31
CA GLU A 92 5.48 -26.91 4.34
C GLU A 92 5.19 -26.02 5.56
N TYR A 93 4.72 -24.79 5.36
CA TYR A 93 4.60 -23.78 6.41
C TYR A 93 3.17 -23.32 6.70
N ARG A 94 2.14 -24.05 6.25
CA ARG A 94 0.73 -23.64 6.35
C ARG A 94 0.32 -23.15 7.73
N GLY A 95 0.63 -23.92 8.77
CA GLY A 95 0.28 -23.59 10.14
C GLY A 95 0.93 -22.28 10.60
N PHE A 96 2.19 -22.09 10.26
CA PHE A 96 2.95 -20.89 10.57
C PHE A 96 2.41 -19.65 9.81
N ILE A 97 2.14 -19.80 8.51
CA ILE A 97 1.61 -18.73 7.67
C ILE A 97 0.24 -18.25 8.20
N GLU A 98 -0.65 -19.19 8.55
CA GLU A 98 -1.98 -18.83 9.09
C GLU A 98 -1.90 -18.18 10.48
N GLU A 99 -0.95 -18.55 11.31
CA GLU A 99 -0.70 -17.90 12.60
C GLU A 99 -0.13 -16.49 12.40
N ALA A 100 0.87 -16.34 11.53
CA ALA A 100 1.46 -15.05 11.20
C ALA A 100 0.44 -14.07 10.59
N LYS A 101 -0.48 -14.56 9.75
CA LYS A 101 -1.61 -13.75 9.23
C LYS A 101 -2.52 -13.26 10.35
N ARG A 102 -2.91 -14.11 11.30
CA ARG A 102 -3.76 -13.74 12.43
C ARG A 102 -3.11 -12.71 13.34
N GLU A 103 -1.83 -12.89 13.64
CA GLU A 103 -1.04 -11.95 14.42
C GLU A 103 -0.92 -10.61 13.72
N ALA A 104 -0.60 -10.61 12.42
CA ALA A 104 -0.52 -9.41 11.60
C ALA A 104 -1.85 -8.63 11.57
N ILE A 105 -3.00 -9.31 11.38
CA ILE A 105 -4.32 -8.68 11.43
C ILE A 105 -4.57 -8.04 12.80
N HIS A 106 -4.25 -8.75 13.88
CA HIS A 106 -4.41 -8.22 15.24
C HIS A 106 -3.58 -6.94 15.43
N GLU A 107 -2.32 -6.95 15.05
CA GLU A 107 -1.46 -5.76 15.15
C GLU A 107 -1.96 -4.61 14.27
N LEU A 108 -2.43 -4.90 13.06
CA LEU A 108 -3.01 -3.90 12.17
C LEU A 108 -4.26 -3.27 12.79
N HIS A 109 -5.16 -4.07 13.38
CA HIS A 109 -6.35 -3.55 14.07
C HIS A 109 -6.00 -2.69 15.29
N VAL A 110 -4.98 -3.07 16.07
CA VAL A 110 -4.48 -2.25 17.17
C VAL A 110 -3.94 -0.91 16.67
N ALA A 111 -3.19 -0.92 15.55
CA ALA A 111 -2.58 0.27 14.99
C ALA A 111 -3.61 1.24 14.36
N VAL A 112 -4.65 0.71 13.71
CA VAL A 112 -5.68 1.51 13.03
C VAL A 112 -6.78 1.96 14.00
N GLY A 113 -7.00 1.25 15.12
CA GLY A 113 -8.08 1.50 16.05
C GLY A 113 -9.46 1.15 15.48
N GLN A 114 -10.53 1.68 16.09
CA GLN A 114 -11.91 1.34 15.72
C GLN A 114 -12.41 1.98 14.40
N GLY A 115 -11.58 2.77 13.72
CA GLY A 115 -11.94 3.47 12.46
C GLY A 115 -11.54 2.76 11.18
N GLY A 116 -11.17 1.48 11.22
CA GLY A 116 -10.37 0.80 10.19
C GLY A 116 -11.06 0.36 8.91
N GLU A 117 -12.38 0.39 8.79
CA GLU A 117 -13.04 0.02 7.54
C GLU A 117 -13.07 1.20 6.56
N ILE A 118 -12.37 1.03 5.44
CA ILE A 118 -12.38 2.01 4.37
C ILE A 118 -13.56 1.71 3.45
N SER A 119 -14.50 2.65 3.34
CA SER A 119 -15.59 2.52 2.38
C SER A 119 -15.07 2.63 0.94
N GLU A 120 -15.32 1.61 0.12
CA GLU A 120 -14.98 1.60 -1.31
C GLU A 120 -15.61 2.78 -2.08
N ASN A 121 -16.73 3.32 -1.60
CA ASN A 121 -17.44 4.44 -2.23
C ASN A 121 -16.58 5.71 -2.31
N TYR A 122 -15.60 5.89 -1.42
CA TYR A 122 -14.69 7.04 -1.47
C TYR A 122 -13.77 7.05 -2.69
N PHE A 123 -13.54 5.90 -3.32
CA PHE A 123 -12.61 5.75 -4.44
C PHE A 123 -13.30 5.76 -5.81
N ARG A 124 -14.63 5.51 -5.85
CA ARG A 124 -15.36 5.40 -7.10
C ARG A 124 -15.26 6.67 -7.93
N HIS A 125 -14.88 6.48 -9.21
CA HIS A 125 -14.74 7.54 -10.23
C HIS A 125 -13.72 8.63 -9.91
N ARG A 126 -12.85 8.40 -8.91
CA ARG A 126 -11.78 9.32 -8.50
C ARG A 126 -10.43 8.90 -9.02
N THR A 127 -9.54 9.89 -9.13
CA THR A 127 -8.11 9.61 -9.27
C THR A 127 -7.55 9.23 -7.90
N VAL A 128 -7.04 8.01 -7.76
CA VAL A 128 -6.49 7.48 -6.50
C VAL A 128 -4.97 7.63 -6.52
N ILE A 129 -4.45 8.34 -5.52
CA ILE A 129 -3.00 8.53 -5.32
C ILE A 129 -2.57 7.64 -4.16
N VAL A 130 -1.91 6.53 -4.47
CA VAL A 130 -1.39 5.58 -3.47
C VAL A 130 -0.04 6.09 -2.99
N ALA A 131 0.09 6.35 -1.68
CA ALA A 131 1.26 6.93 -1.06
C ALA A 131 1.89 6.01 0.00
N THR A 132 3.20 5.84 -0.08
CA THR A 132 4.03 5.20 0.96
C THR A 132 5.26 6.05 1.23
N ASP A 133 5.91 5.85 2.37
CA ASP A 133 7.17 6.51 2.73
C ASP A 133 8.43 5.81 2.16
N GLY A 134 8.26 4.60 1.63
CA GLY A 134 9.29 3.85 0.94
C GLY A 134 8.73 2.59 0.27
N ALA A 135 9.24 2.24 -0.90
CA ALA A 135 8.89 1.05 -1.64
C ALA A 135 10.13 0.21 -1.91
N MET A 136 10.36 -0.81 -1.08
CA MET A 136 11.54 -1.68 -1.20
C MET A 136 11.31 -2.83 -2.19
N ASN A 137 10.15 -3.48 -2.12
CA ASN A 137 9.80 -4.67 -2.92
C ASN A 137 8.51 -4.52 -3.74
N GLY A 138 7.79 -3.41 -3.55
CA GLY A 138 6.54 -3.12 -4.27
C GLY A 138 5.32 -3.91 -3.80
N THR A 139 5.41 -4.83 -2.82
CA THR A 139 4.29 -5.66 -2.35
C THR A 139 3.13 -4.84 -1.78
N ALA A 140 3.41 -3.72 -1.12
CA ALA A 140 2.38 -2.81 -0.63
C ALA A 140 1.55 -2.21 -1.78
N PHE A 141 2.18 -1.92 -2.93
CA PHE A 141 1.47 -1.45 -4.12
C PHE A 141 0.66 -2.57 -4.79
N ASP A 142 1.18 -3.81 -4.80
CA ASP A 142 0.42 -4.98 -5.27
C ASP A 142 -0.88 -5.12 -4.47
N MET A 143 -0.80 -5.01 -3.13
CA MET A 143 -1.97 -5.04 -2.24
C MET A 143 -2.94 -3.89 -2.51
N ALA A 144 -2.45 -2.67 -2.68
CA ALA A 144 -3.29 -1.53 -3.00
C ALA A 144 -3.99 -1.70 -4.36
N SER A 145 -3.26 -2.21 -5.36
CA SER A 145 -3.82 -2.52 -6.67
C SER A 145 -4.91 -3.59 -6.58
N ASP A 146 -4.70 -4.67 -5.82
CA ASP A 146 -5.69 -5.72 -5.62
C ASP A 146 -6.94 -5.20 -4.91
N PHE A 147 -6.79 -4.39 -3.87
CA PHE A 147 -7.89 -3.71 -3.20
C PHE A 147 -8.70 -2.84 -4.18
N LEU A 148 -8.03 -2.08 -5.05
CA LEU A 148 -8.67 -1.15 -5.97
C LEU A 148 -9.23 -1.80 -7.24
N LYS A 149 -8.78 -3.01 -7.63
CA LYS A 149 -9.24 -3.72 -8.84
C LYS A 149 -10.76 -3.91 -8.91
N LYS A 150 -11.42 -4.03 -7.77
CA LYS A 150 -12.87 -4.24 -7.67
C LYS A 150 -13.66 -2.94 -7.70
N ILE A 151 -12.97 -1.79 -7.68
CA ILE A 151 -13.56 -0.47 -7.57
C ILE A 151 -13.38 0.25 -8.91
N ALA A 152 -14.46 0.84 -9.43
CA ALA A 152 -14.41 1.63 -10.65
C ALA A 152 -13.71 2.98 -10.37
N ILE A 153 -12.39 3.01 -10.31
CA ILE A 153 -11.58 4.23 -10.16
C ILE A 153 -11.36 4.90 -11.52
N LYS A 154 -11.11 6.22 -11.53
CA LYS A 154 -10.79 6.97 -12.76
C LYS A 154 -9.36 6.72 -13.21
N LYS A 155 -8.41 6.79 -12.26
CA LYS A 155 -6.97 6.66 -12.52
C LYS A 155 -6.26 6.23 -11.25
N LEU A 156 -5.19 5.43 -11.39
CA LEU A 156 -4.29 5.05 -10.32
C LEU A 156 -2.94 5.76 -10.50
N ILE A 157 -2.43 6.36 -9.43
CA ILE A 157 -1.11 6.98 -9.37
C ILE A 157 -0.40 6.44 -8.14
N MET A 158 0.80 5.94 -8.30
CA MET A 158 1.62 5.43 -7.20
C MET A 158 2.75 6.40 -6.91
N VAL A 159 2.96 6.75 -5.65
CA VAL A 159 4.00 7.68 -5.22
C VAL A 159 4.78 7.14 -4.03
N ALA A 160 6.10 7.26 -4.12
CA ALA A 160 7.03 6.97 -3.03
C ALA A 160 8.22 7.92 -3.11
N PRO A 161 8.70 8.47 -1.97
CA PRO A 161 9.91 9.29 -1.94
C PRO A 161 11.16 8.51 -2.34
N ILE A 162 11.20 7.25 -1.94
CA ILE A 162 12.30 6.31 -2.20
C ILE A 162 11.69 4.99 -2.65
N ALA A 163 12.19 4.48 -3.77
CA ALA A 163 11.81 3.18 -4.29
C ALA A 163 13.04 2.43 -4.81
N SER A 164 13.07 1.10 -4.64
CA SER A 164 14.04 0.26 -5.32
C SER A 164 13.72 0.18 -6.82
N VAL A 165 14.71 -0.18 -7.62
CA VAL A 165 14.50 -0.41 -9.06
C VAL A 165 13.41 -1.47 -9.27
N GLN A 166 13.44 -2.54 -8.51
CA GLN A 166 12.46 -3.62 -8.55
C GLN A 166 11.02 -3.12 -8.25
N ALA A 167 10.86 -2.22 -7.27
CA ALA A 167 9.56 -1.63 -6.97
C ALA A 167 9.07 -0.70 -8.09
N VAL A 168 9.99 0.06 -8.72
CA VAL A 168 9.66 0.93 -9.86
C VAL A 168 9.20 0.10 -11.07
N ASP A 169 9.90 -1.00 -11.38
CA ASP A 169 9.52 -1.89 -12.48
C ASP A 169 8.12 -2.47 -12.26
N LYS A 170 7.80 -2.91 -11.02
CA LYS A 170 6.45 -3.36 -10.66
C LYS A 170 5.39 -2.28 -10.86
N MET A 171 5.66 -1.04 -10.42
CA MET A 171 4.72 0.08 -10.57
C MET A 171 4.38 0.41 -12.03
N HIS A 172 5.26 0.10 -12.98
CA HIS A 172 5.00 0.30 -14.41
C HIS A 172 4.09 -0.76 -15.03
N ILE A 173 3.91 -1.90 -14.39
CA ILE A 173 3.10 -3.03 -14.88
C ILE A 173 1.68 -3.00 -14.28
N LEU A 174 1.49 -2.39 -13.12
CA LEU A 174 0.21 -2.27 -12.41
C LEU A 174 -0.67 -1.14 -12.98
#